data_a25f86e453fe50f81b24fb6aee811257
#
_entry.id   a25f86e453fe50f81b24fb6aee811257
#
_cell.length_a   1.000
_cell.length_b   1.000
_cell.length_c   1.000
_cell.angle_alpha   90.00
_cell.angle_beta   90.00
_cell.angle_gamma   90.00
#
_symmetry.space_group_name_H-M   'P 1'
#
loop_
_entity.id
_entity.type
_entity.pdbx_description
1 polymer ?
#
loop_
_entity_poly.entity_id
_entity_poly.type
_entity_poly.pdbx_seq_one_letter_code
_entity_poly.pdbx_strand_id
1 'polypeptide(L)'
;LVQRDFPASVKEIVLSGCQSRCGFRPFYNKEEKRIARKAMEKMMIQDLADHCYRELSGGQQQRVLLARALCAAQKILLLDEPVSGLDPRVTAEMYQLIRDLNKKDGITIIMISHDIAAAIKYATHILHIGENCFFGTRKQYLESSLGKAFTGQEEEEE
;
A
#
# COMPACT_ATOMS: atom_id res chain seq x y z
N LEU A 1 -3.72 -9.56 10.63
CA LEU A 1 -4.88 -10.37 10.22
C LEU A 1 -6.12 -9.74 10.81
N VAL A 2 -6.87 -8.96 10.02
CA VAL A 2 -8.23 -8.58 10.40
C VAL A 2 -9.08 -9.83 10.20
N GLN A 3 -9.65 -10.38 11.29
CA GLN A 3 -10.54 -11.53 11.18
C GLN A 3 -11.71 -11.15 10.27
N ARG A 4 -11.96 -11.94 9.22
CA ARG A 4 -13.05 -11.71 8.25
C ARG A 4 -14.43 -11.60 8.89
N ASP A 5 -14.58 -12.10 10.11
CA ASP A 5 -15.86 -12.15 10.85
C ASP A 5 -16.04 -11.02 11.87
N PHE A 6 -15.12 -10.04 11.93
CA PHE A 6 -15.25 -8.94 12.87
C PHE A 6 -16.24 -7.89 12.34
N PRO A 7 -17.35 -7.61 13.05
CA PRO A 7 -18.42 -6.71 12.57
C PRO A 7 -18.08 -5.22 12.76
N ALA A 8 -16.81 -4.83 12.52
CA ALA A 8 -16.38 -3.46 12.64
C ALA A 8 -16.74 -2.63 11.41
N SER A 9 -17.13 -1.40 11.63
CA SER A 9 -17.30 -0.42 10.56
C SER A 9 -15.94 0.03 10.02
N VAL A 10 -15.94 0.51 8.77
CA VAL A 10 -14.75 1.08 8.11
C VAL A 10 -14.09 2.14 8.99
N LYS A 11 -14.87 3.08 9.55
CA LYS A 11 -14.34 4.15 10.41
C LYS A 11 -13.65 3.61 11.67
N GLU A 12 -14.15 2.54 12.27
CA GLU A 12 -13.54 1.93 13.47
C GLU A 12 -12.20 1.29 13.11
N ILE A 13 -12.14 0.57 11.98
CA ILE A 13 -10.89 -0.02 11.50
C ILE A 13 -9.86 1.07 11.19
N VAL A 14 -10.24 2.12 10.47
CA VAL A 14 -9.32 3.21 10.13
C VAL A 14 -8.85 3.94 11.40
N LEU A 15 -9.76 4.24 12.33
CA LEU A 15 -9.43 4.85 13.61
C LEU A 15 -8.46 4.00 14.44
N SER A 16 -8.54 2.68 14.36
CA SER A 16 -7.60 1.80 15.07
C SER A 16 -6.14 2.03 14.67
N GLY A 17 -5.89 2.59 13.47
CA GLY A 17 -4.55 3.04 13.05
C GLY A 17 -4.00 4.20 13.88
N CYS A 18 -4.85 4.96 14.57
CA CYS A 18 -4.43 6.04 15.46
C CYS A 18 -4.12 5.57 16.89
N GLN A 19 -4.20 4.28 17.19
CA GLN A 19 -4.08 3.76 18.56
C GLN A 19 -2.76 4.14 19.23
N SER A 20 -1.64 4.15 18.50
CA SER A 20 -0.34 4.58 19.02
C SER A 20 -0.30 6.05 19.45
N ARG A 21 -1.25 6.88 18.99
CA ARG A 21 -1.38 8.30 19.35
C ARG A 21 -2.24 8.53 20.59
N CYS A 22 -3.09 7.55 20.97
CA CYS A 22 -4.00 7.67 22.09
C CYS A 22 -3.28 7.64 23.45
N GLY A 23 -2.09 7.03 23.55
CA GLY A 23 -1.42 6.75 24.82
C GLY A 23 -2.33 5.90 25.73
N PHE A 24 -2.57 6.35 26.96
CA PHE A 24 -3.44 5.67 27.93
C PHE A 24 -4.92 6.11 27.87
N ARG A 25 -5.31 6.91 26.88
CA ARG A 25 -6.69 7.39 26.79
C ARG A 25 -7.62 6.29 26.23
N PRO A 26 -8.82 6.08 26.82
CA PRO A 26 -9.75 5.05 26.36
C PRO A 26 -10.52 5.45 25.10
N PHE A 27 -10.51 6.74 24.72
CA PHE A 27 -11.27 7.26 23.59
C PHE A 27 -10.43 8.12 22.66
N TYR A 28 -10.72 8.04 21.36
CA TYR A 28 -10.13 8.89 20.33
C TYR A 28 -10.62 10.34 20.44
N ASN A 29 -9.70 11.30 20.38
CA ASN A 29 -10.00 12.72 20.41
C ASN A 29 -10.39 13.26 19.01
N LYS A 30 -10.63 14.58 18.94
CA LYS A 30 -11.02 15.26 17.68
C LYS A 30 -9.93 15.18 16.63
N GLU A 31 -8.65 15.22 17.02
CA GLU A 31 -7.51 15.19 16.10
C GLU A 31 -7.35 13.80 15.44
N GLU A 32 -7.45 12.74 16.23
CA GLU A 32 -7.38 11.36 15.70
C GLU A 32 -8.54 11.07 14.76
N LYS A 33 -9.75 11.54 15.09
CA LYS A 33 -10.91 11.44 14.20
C LYS A 33 -10.72 12.24 12.90
N ARG A 34 -10.04 13.40 12.97
CA ARG A 34 -9.69 14.21 11.80
C ARG A 34 -8.66 13.51 10.91
N ILE A 35 -7.64 12.88 11.52
CA ILE A 35 -6.62 12.09 10.80
C ILE A 35 -7.29 10.93 10.06
N ALA A 36 -8.13 10.17 10.75
CA ALA A 36 -8.84 9.04 10.15
C ALA A 36 -9.75 9.46 8.99
N ARG A 37 -10.49 10.57 9.14
CA ARG A 37 -11.32 11.12 8.06
C ARG A 37 -10.49 11.48 6.84
N LYS A 38 -9.37 12.21 7.01
CA LYS A 38 -8.45 12.55 5.91
C LYS A 38 -7.86 11.31 5.23
N ALA A 39 -7.55 10.26 6.00
CA ALA A 39 -7.06 9.01 5.43
C ALA A 39 -8.15 8.33 4.58
N MET A 40 -9.39 8.30 5.03
CA MET A 40 -10.51 7.77 4.25
C MET A 40 -10.78 8.59 2.98
N GLU A 41 -10.71 9.92 3.04
CA GLU A 41 -10.84 10.80 1.88
C GLU A 41 -9.75 10.50 0.84
N LYS A 42 -8.47 10.38 1.27
CA LYS A 42 -7.36 10.03 0.38
C LYS A 42 -7.54 8.68 -0.31
N MET A 43 -8.12 7.72 0.39
CA MET A 43 -8.40 6.38 -0.15
C MET A 43 -9.74 6.30 -0.89
N MET A 44 -10.49 7.41 -0.99
CA MET A 44 -11.82 7.48 -1.64
C MET A 44 -12.80 6.45 -1.09
N ILE A 45 -12.87 6.36 0.23
CA ILE A 45 -13.76 5.44 0.97
C ILE A 45 -14.57 6.14 2.07
N GLN A 46 -14.67 7.47 2.05
CA GLN A 46 -15.43 8.22 3.06
C GLN A 46 -16.90 7.84 3.09
N ASP A 47 -17.47 7.53 1.92
CA ASP A 47 -18.87 7.14 1.78
C ASP A 47 -19.16 5.74 2.37
N LEU A 48 -18.11 4.97 2.60
CA LEU A 48 -18.18 3.63 3.20
C LEU A 48 -17.94 3.64 4.71
N ALA A 49 -17.78 4.81 5.35
CA ALA A 49 -17.34 4.93 6.74
C ALA A 49 -18.18 4.11 7.73
N ASP A 50 -19.49 4.04 7.52
CA ASP A 50 -20.44 3.32 8.37
C ASP A 50 -20.76 1.89 7.90
N HIS A 51 -20.21 1.47 6.74
CA HIS A 51 -20.41 0.11 6.24
C HIS A 51 -19.57 -0.90 7.03
N CYS A 52 -20.07 -2.14 7.09
CA CYS A 52 -19.33 -3.24 7.68
C CYS A 52 -18.18 -3.66 6.75
N TYR A 53 -16.97 -3.77 7.29
CA TYR A 53 -15.77 -4.12 6.52
C TYR A 53 -15.91 -5.42 5.69
N ARG A 54 -16.56 -6.43 6.26
CA ARG A 54 -16.73 -7.73 5.60
C ARG A 54 -17.63 -7.68 4.34
N GLU A 55 -18.48 -6.65 4.23
CA GLU A 55 -19.42 -6.47 3.11
C GLU A 55 -18.74 -5.77 1.92
N LEU A 56 -17.52 -5.29 2.10
CA LEU A 56 -16.77 -4.58 1.09
C LEU A 56 -16.15 -5.53 0.06
N SER A 57 -16.00 -5.04 -1.17
CA SER A 57 -15.18 -5.72 -2.18
C SER A 57 -13.70 -5.79 -1.75
N GLY A 58 -12.92 -6.73 -2.31
CA GLY A 58 -11.49 -6.87 -2.01
C GLY A 58 -10.70 -5.57 -2.17
N GLY A 59 -10.95 -4.82 -3.25
CA GLY A 59 -10.31 -3.53 -3.49
C GLY A 59 -10.69 -2.46 -2.45
N GLN A 60 -11.95 -2.43 -2.03
CA GLN A 60 -12.40 -1.53 -0.96
C GLN A 60 -11.76 -1.92 0.38
N GLN A 61 -11.68 -3.22 0.68
CA GLN A 61 -10.99 -3.72 1.89
C GLN A 61 -9.52 -3.31 1.90
N GLN A 62 -8.81 -3.43 0.79
CA GLN A 62 -7.42 -2.98 0.69
C GLN A 62 -7.27 -1.46 0.89
N ARG A 63 -8.18 -0.66 0.35
CA ARG A 63 -8.21 0.80 0.59
C ARG A 63 -8.43 1.13 2.07
N VAL A 64 -9.28 0.37 2.78
CA VAL A 64 -9.48 0.52 4.24
C VAL A 64 -8.20 0.21 5.00
N LEU A 65 -7.51 -0.88 4.67
CA LEU A 65 -6.25 -1.25 5.32
C LEU A 65 -5.15 -0.22 5.06
N LEU A 66 -5.09 0.33 3.84
CA LEU A 66 -4.15 1.40 3.50
C LEU A 66 -4.48 2.70 4.25
N ALA A 67 -5.77 3.07 4.37
CA ALA A 67 -6.20 4.22 5.16
C ALA A 67 -5.84 4.06 6.65
N ARG A 68 -6.03 2.87 7.21
CA ARG A 68 -5.60 2.52 8.57
C ARG A 68 -4.10 2.68 8.75
N ALA A 69 -3.31 2.16 7.82
CA ALA A 69 -1.85 2.27 7.85
C ALA A 69 -1.39 3.73 7.79
N LEU A 70 -2.04 4.58 6.98
CA LEU A 70 -1.79 6.02 6.90
C LEU A 70 -2.04 6.76 8.23
N CYS A 71 -2.99 6.31 9.04
CA CYS A 71 -3.22 6.91 10.35
C CYS A 71 -2.03 6.69 11.31
N ALA A 72 -1.33 5.57 11.17
CA ALA A 72 -0.13 5.25 11.95
C ALA A 72 1.14 5.86 11.34
N ALA A 73 1.25 5.85 10.01
CA ALA A 73 2.44 6.27 9.29
C ALA A 73 2.66 7.79 9.35
N GLN A 74 3.90 8.20 9.56
CA GLN A 74 4.30 9.61 9.48
C GLN A 74 5.19 9.89 8.27
N LYS A 75 6.16 9.02 7.98
CA LYS A 75 7.17 9.21 6.93
C LYS A 75 7.37 7.98 6.05
N ILE A 76 7.17 6.79 6.60
CA ILE A 76 7.43 5.52 5.91
C ILE A 76 6.21 4.63 6.03
N LEU A 77 5.86 3.98 4.94
CA LEU A 77 4.79 3.00 4.85
C LEU A 77 5.35 1.70 4.27
N LEU A 78 5.13 0.60 4.99
CA LEU A 78 5.49 -0.75 4.56
C LEU A 78 4.23 -1.45 4.05
N LEU A 79 4.28 -1.95 2.83
CA LEU A 79 3.18 -2.65 2.19
C LEU A 79 3.65 -4.04 1.74
N ASP A 80 2.93 -5.05 2.19
CA ASP A 80 3.17 -6.44 1.81
C ASP A 80 2.07 -6.89 0.86
N GLU A 81 2.40 -7.08 -0.40
CA GLU A 81 1.50 -7.49 -1.49
C GLU A 81 0.15 -6.73 -1.52
N PRO A 82 0.13 -5.39 -1.54
CA PRO A 82 -1.10 -4.60 -1.34
C PRO A 82 -2.13 -4.75 -2.45
N VAL A 83 -1.78 -5.41 -3.55
CA VAL A 83 -2.65 -5.61 -4.73
C VAL A 83 -2.95 -7.08 -5.02
N SER A 84 -2.51 -7.99 -4.15
CA SER A 84 -2.71 -9.42 -4.33
C SER A 84 -4.20 -9.78 -4.39
N GLY A 85 -4.59 -10.56 -5.39
CA GLY A 85 -5.97 -11.02 -5.55
C GLY A 85 -6.96 -9.96 -6.04
N LEU A 86 -6.49 -8.79 -6.49
CA LEU A 86 -7.33 -7.76 -7.09
C LEU A 86 -7.38 -7.91 -8.61
N ASP A 87 -8.50 -7.47 -9.20
CA ASP A 87 -8.60 -7.40 -10.66
C ASP A 87 -7.65 -6.32 -11.23
N PRO A 88 -7.28 -6.41 -12.53
CA PRO A 88 -6.30 -5.52 -13.14
C PRO A 88 -6.64 -4.02 -13.05
N ARG A 89 -7.91 -3.66 -13.10
CA ARG A 89 -8.36 -2.26 -13.03
C ARG A 89 -8.16 -1.72 -11.62
N VAL A 90 -8.63 -2.46 -10.62
CA VAL A 90 -8.48 -2.07 -9.20
C VAL A 90 -7.01 -2.05 -8.80
N THR A 91 -6.20 -2.99 -9.32
CA THR A 91 -4.75 -3.01 -9.15
C THR A 91 -4.10 -1.71 -9.66
N ALA A 92 -4.44 -1.26 -10.88
CA ALA A 92 -3.91 -0.03 -11.43
C ALA A 92 -4.31 1.21 -10.61
N GLU A 93 -5.57 1.28 -10.17
CA GLU A 93 -6.06 2.33 -9.28
C GLU A 93 -5.29 2.35 -7.94
N MET A 94 -5.04 1.18 -7.36
CA MET A 94 -4.29 1.06 -6.11
C MET A 94 -2.84 1.55 -6.25
N TYR A 95 -2.15 1.14 -7.31
CA TYR A 95 -0.80 1.65 -7.58
C TYR A 95 -0.78 3.17 -7.79
N GLN A 96 -1.81 3.74 -8.43
CA GLN A 96 -1.92 5.18 -8.57
C GLN A 96 -2.08 5.88 -7.21
N LEU A 97 -2.90 5.34 -6.30
CA LEU A 97 -3.04 5.85 -4.94
C LEU A 97 -1.72 5.80 -4.17
N ILE A 98 -1.01 4.66 -4.23
CA ILE A 98 0.31 4.48 -3.59
C ILE A 98 1.32 5.49 -4.16
N ARG A 99 1.33 5.69 -5.47
CA ARG A 99 2.18 6.70 -6.13
C ARG A 99 1.86 8.11 -5.65
N ASP A 100 0.58 8.46 -5.52
CA ASP A 100 0.16 9.77 -5.05
C ASP A 100 0.59 10.04 -3.62
N LEU A 101 0.51 9.04 -2.72
CA LEU A 101 1.05 9.13 -1.37
C LEU A 101 2.56 9.42 -1.36
N ASN A 102 3.31 8.81 -2.27
CA ASN A 102 4.75 9.09 -2.37
C ASN A 102 5.03 10.48 -2.96
N LYS A 103 4.40 10.82 -4.10
CA LYS A 103 4.72 12.03 -4.86
C LYS A 103 4.14 13.31 -4.28
N LYS A 104 2.89 13.25 -3.80
CA LYS A 104 2.16 14.42 -3.30
C LYS A 104 2.30 14.60 -1.78
N ASP A 105 2.34 13.50 -1.04
CA ASP A 105 2.41 13.54 0.43
C ASP A 105 3.82 13.32 0.98
N GLY A 106 4.79 12.98 0.14
CA GLY A 106 6.19 12.79 0.54
C GLY A 106 6.42 11.55 1.42
N ILE A 107 5.50 10.59 1.41
CA ILE A 107 5.62 9.35 2.19
C ILE A 107 6.57 8.41 1.44
N THR A 108 7.60 7.92 2.12
CA THR A 108 8.44 6.84 1.60
C THR A 108 7.66 5.54 1.63
N ILE A 109 7.54 4.88 0.48
CA ILE A 109 6.85 3.59 0.36
C ILE A 109 7.88 2.49 0.16
N ILE A 110 7.83 1.47 1.01
CA ILE A 110 8.55 0.22 0.81
C ILE A 110 7.48 -0.84 0.57
N MET A 111 7.52 -1.47 -0.61
CA MET A 111 6.50 -2.43 -1.01
C MET A 111 7.17 -3.76 -1.38
N ILE A 112 6.63 -4.85 -0.83
CA ILE A 112 6.96 -6.20 -1.26
C ILE A 112 5.96 -6.59 -2.35
N SER A 113 6.46 -7.09 -3.48
CA SER A 113 5.64 -7.57 -4.58
C SER A 113 6.37 -8.71 -5.30
N HIS A 114 5.64 -9.71 -5.72
CA HIS A 114 6.10 -10.74 -6.63
C HIS A 114 5.78 -10.40 -8.11
N ASP A 115 5.03 -9.32 -8.35
CA ASP A 115 4.76 -8.80 -9.70
C ASP A 115 5.91 -7.90 -10.14
N ILE A 116 6.87 -8.49 -10.86
CA ILE A 116 8.06 -7.80 -11.36
C ILE A 116 7.70 -6.70 -12.36
N ALA A 117 6.71 -6.93 -13.22
CA ALA A 117 6.29 -5.95 -14.21
C ALA A 117 5.74 -4.68 -13.55
N ALA A 118 4.92 -4.84 -12.51
CA ALA A 118 4.41 -3.72 -11.72
C ALA A 118 5.54 -3.04 -10.92
N ALA A 119 6.47 -3.80 -10.32
CA ALA A 119 7.60 -3.24 -9.61
C ALA A 119 8.45 -2.36 -10.54
N ILE A 120 8.78 -2.83 -11.74
CA ILE A 120 9.53 -2.08 -12.75
C ILE A 120 8.75 -0.82 -13.18
N LYS A 121 7.42 -0.91 -13.34
CA LYS A 121 6.60 0.21 -13.79
C LYS A 121 6.50 1.34 -12.77
N TYR A 122 6.35 1.01 -11.49
CA TYR A 122 5.98 1.97 -10.44
C TYR A 122 7.10 2.33 -9.47
N ALA A 123 8.09 1.46 -9.28
CA ALA A 123 9.20 1.71 -8.35
C ALA A 123 10.16 2.79 -8.86
N THR A 124 10.77 3.53 -7.93
CA THR A 124 11.91 4.41 -8.18
C THR A 124 13.23 3.68 -7.95
N HIS A 125 13.26 2.82 -6.94
CA HIS A 125 14.38 1.94 -6.59
C HIS A 125 13.87 0.52 -6.44
N ILE A 126 14.72 -0.44 -6.71
CA ILE A 126 14.42 -1.87 -6.62
C ILE A 126 15.45 -2.52 -5.71
N LEU A 127 14.96 -3.26 -4.72
CA LEU A 127 15.73 -4.22 -3.95
C LEU A 127 15.29 -5.61 -4.39
N HIS A 128 16.15 -6.28 -5.16
CA HIS A 128 15.93 -7.66 -5.54
C HIS A 128 16.65 -8.57 -4.54
N ILE A 129 15.92 -9.53 -3.99
CA ILE A 129 16.42 -10.51 -3.03
C ILE A 129 16.26 -11.90 -3.63
N GLY A 130 17.37 -12.61 -3.82
CA GLY A 130 17.46 -13.95 -4.38
C GLY A 130 18.84 -14.53 -4.15
N GLU A 131 19.28 -15.48 -4.98
CA GLU A 131 20.66 -15.98 -4.95
C GLU A 131 21.66 -14.85 -5.12
N ASN A 132 21.35 -13.89 -5.99
CA ASN A 132 22.07 -12.64 -6.15
C ASN A 132 21.21 -11.49 -5.68
N CYS A 133 21.74 -10.62 -4.82
CA CYS A 133 21.04 -9.44 -4.34
C CYS A 133 21.44 -8.22 -5.18
N PHE A 134 20.44 -7.37 -5.46
CA PHE A 134 20.65 -6.09 -6.13
C PHE A 134 19.89 -4.98 -5.38
N PHE A 135 20.53 -3.84 -5.24
CA PHE A 135 19.86 -2.61 -4.79
C PHE A 135 20.31 -1.44 -5.65
N GLY A 136 19.35 -0.70 -6.20
CA GLY A 136 19.64 0.46 -7.04
C GLY A 136 18.40 1.12 -7.60
N THR A 137 18.60 2.11 -8.47
CA THR A 137 17.50 2.74 -9.20
C THR A 137 16.88 1.75 -10.19
N ARG A 138 15.63 2.01 -10.57
CA ARG A 138 14.96 1.23 -11.62
C ARG A 138 15.80 1.14 -12.91
N LYS A 139 16.47 2.25 -13.31
CA LYS A 139 17.32 2.26 -14.52
C LYS A 139 18.48 1.30 -14.37
N GLN A 140 19.20 1.37 -13.25
CA GLN A 140 20.33 0.47 -12.98
C GLN A 140 19.90 -1.00 -12.92
N TYR A 141 18.70 -1.27 -12.39
CA TYR A 141 18.15 -2.62 -12.36
C TYR A 141 17.92 -3.18 -13.78
N LEU A 142 17.29 -2.41 -14.66
CA LEU A 142 17.02 -2.81 -16.03
C LEU A 142 18.30 -3.02 -16.87
N GLU A 143 19.39 -2.30 -16.55
CA GLU A 143 20.68 -2.44 -17.19
C GLU A 143 21.51 -3.62 -16.62
N SER A 144 21.13 -4.15 -15.46
CA SER A 144 21.81 -5.27 -14.80
C SER A 144 21.46 -6.61 -15.46
N SER A 145 22.37 -7.60 -15.33
CA SER A 145 22.09 -8.98 -15.76
C SER A 145 20.85 -9.57 -15.11
N LEU A 146 20.64 -9.28 -13.81
CA LEU A 146 19.44 -9.68 -13.10
C LEU A 146 18.16 -9.08 -13.71
N GLY A 147 18.16 -7.78 -13.99
CA GLY A 147 17.01 -7.12 -14.59
C GLY A 147 16.71 -7.66 -15.98
N LYS A 148 17.71 -7.86 -16.82
CA LYS A 148 17.57 -8.45 -18.17
C LYS A 148 16.97 -9.86 -18.11
N ALA A 149 17.48 -10.73 -17.26
CA ALA A 149 16.97 -12.09 -17.07
C ALA A 149 15.50 -12.10 -16.64
N PHE A 150 15.10 -11.23 -15.70
CA PHE A 150 13.71 -11.17 -15.21
C PHE A 150 12.74 -10.44 -16.13
N THR A 151 13.21 -9.62 -17.06
CA THR A 151 12.35 -8.94 -18.05
C THR A 151 12.21 -9.69 -19.37
N GLY A 152 12.90 -10.82 -19.53
CA GLY A 152 12.94 -11.59 -20.77
C GLY A 152 13.69 -10.87 -21.90
N GLN A 153 14.54 -9.91 -21.58
CA GLN A 153 15.45 -9.23 -22.51
C GLN A 153 16.83 -9.91 -22.48
N GLU A 154 16.88 -11.23 -22.54
CA GLU A 154 18.10 -11.91 -22.92
C GLU A 154 18.35 -11.55 -24.37
N GLU A 155 19.46 -10.85 -24.65
CA GLU A 155 19.96 -10.67 -25.99
C GLU A 155 20.22 -12.08 -26.51
N GLU A 156 19.56 -12.45 -27.60
CA GLU A 156 20.04 -13.52 -28.46
C GLU A 156 21.40 -13.03 -28.99
N GLU A 157 22.49 -13.38 -28.28
CA GLU A 157 23.84 -13.28 -28.82
C GLU A 157 23.95 -14.36 -29.87
N GLU A 158 23.89 -13.94 -31.18
CA GLU A 158 24.41 -14.72 -32.31
C GLU A 158 25.93 -14.85 -32.23
#